data_7b2225500ce37918418621bd5287be9c
#
_entry.id   7b2225500ce37918418621bd5287be9c
#
_cell.length_a   1.000
_cell.length_b   1.000
_cell.length_c   1.000
_cell.angle_alpha   90.00
_cell.angle_beta   90.00
_cell.angle_gamma   90.00
#
_symmetry.space_group_name_H-M   'P 1'
#
loop_
_entity.id
_entity.type
_entity.pdbx_description
1 polymer ?
#
loop_
_entity_poly.entity_id
_entity_poly.type
_entity_poly.pdbx_seq_one_letter_code
_entity_poly.pdbx_strand_id
1 'polypeptide(L)'
;MAPSIEIYTTPTCPYCLAAKRLLTQKGAAFEEISVAWDPLGRRRMSERADGRSTVPQIFIDDRHIGGCDDLYALESKGKLDALLAGGAAA
;
A
#
# COMPACT_ATOMS: atom_id res chain seq x y z
N MET A 1 15.40 8.65 7.11
CA MET A 1 15.41 7.58 6.08
C MET A 1 14.02 7.38 5.52
N ALA A 2 13.94 7.07 4.24
CA ALA A 2 12.65 6.82 3.60
C ALA A 2 12.05 5.52 4.15
N PRO A 3 10.72 5.47 4.34
CA PRO A 3 10.09 4.23 4.79
C PRO A 3 10.12 3.17 3.69
N SER A 4 10.01 1.92 4.08
CA SER A 4 9.84 0.81 3.17
C SER A 4 8.36 0.71 2.81
N ILE A 5 8.02 0.87 1.54
CA ILE A 5 6.63 0.84 1.09
C ILE A 5 6.46 -0.31 0.12
N GLU A 6 5.48 -1.16 0.39
CA GLU A 6 5.13 -2.28 -0.49
C GLU A 6 3.66 -2.16 -0.86
N ILE A 7 3.35 -2.37 -2.14
CA ILE A 7 1.97 -2.38 -2.61
C ILE A 7 1.73 -3.63 -3.45
N TYR A 8 0.74 -4.40 -3.05
CA TYR A 8 0.31 -5.60 -3.79
C TYR A 8 -0.77 -5.20 -4.79
N THR A 9 -0.60 -5.60 -6.03
CA THR A 9 -1.45 -5.13 -7.12
C THR A 9 -1.80 -6.25 -8.10
N THR A 10 -2.74 -5.94 -9.00
CA THR A 10 -2.95 -6.69 -10.24
C THR A 10 -2.97 -5.70 -11.40
N PRO A 11 -2.64 -6.14 -12.64
CA PRO A 11 -2.46 -5.21 -13.77
C PRO A 11 -3.72 -4.44 -14.16
N THR A 12 -4.90 -4.99 -13.90
CA THR A 12 -6.15 -4.40 -14.38
C THR A 12 -6.96 -3.73 -13.28
N CYS A 13 -6.34 -3.42 -12.17
CA CYS A 13 -7.03 -2.85 -11.01
C CYS A 13 -6.96 -1.32 -11.03
N PRO A 14 -8.08 -0.61 -11.26
CA PRO A 14 -8.07 0.85 -11.25
C PRO A 14 -7.73 1.43 -9.87
N TYR A 15 -8.10 0.75 -8.79
CA TYR A 15 -7.77 1.19 -7.44
C TYR A 15 -6.27 1.05 -7.15
N CYS A 16 -5.64 0.03 -7.73
CA CYS A 16 -4.18 -0.11 -7.65
C CYS A 16 -3.49 1.06 -8.34
N LEU A 17 -3.99 1.45 -9.49
CA LEU A 17 -3.45 2.58 -10.23
C LEU A 17 -3.60 3.88 -9.45
N ALA A 18 -4.77 4.10 -8.86
CA ALA A 18 -5.03 5.30 -8.06
C ALA A 18 -4.10 5.38 -6.85
N ALA A 19 -3.90 4.26 -6.15
CA ALA A 19 -3.00 4.22 -5.00
C ALA A 19 -1.57 4.51 -5.41
N LYS A 20 -1.10 3.93 -6.51
CA LYS A 20 0.25 4.18 -7.02
C LYS A 20 0.43 5.65 -7.41
N ARG A 21 -0.59 6.26 -8.00
CA ARG A 21 -0.55 7.68 -8.37
C ARG A 21 -0.36 8.56 -7.15
N LEU A 22 -1.12 8.28 -6.09
CA LEU A 22 -1.00 9.08 -4.86
C LEU A 22 0.40 8.97 -4.27
N LEU A 23 0.94 7.75 -4.17
CA LEU A 23 2.30 7.55 -3.66
C LEU A 23 3.33 8.28 -4.53
N THR A 24 3.16 8.23 -5.84
CA THR A 24 4.06 8.92 -6.78
C THR A 24 3.96 10.42 -6.62
N GLN A 25 2.76 10.97 -6.46
CA GLN A 25 2.57 12.40 -6.24
C GLN A 25 3.24 12.87 -4.95
N LYS A 26 3.30 12.01 -3.96
CA LYS A 26 3.97 12.30 -2.68
C LYS A 26 5.48 12.15 -2.76
N GLY A 27 6.02 11.74 -3.90
CA GLY A 27 7.45 11.50 -4.04
C GLY A 27 7.93 10.26 -3.32
N ALA A 28 7.04 9.35 -2.99
CA ALA A 28 7.38 8.15 -2.23
C ALA A 28 7.81 7.03 -3.18
N ALA A 29 8.96 6.42 -2.91
CA ALA A 29 9.39 5.22 -3.62
C ALA A 29 8.71 4.02 -3.01
N PHE A 30 8.22 3.11 -3.84
CA PHE A 30 7.54 1.91 -3.36
C PHE A 30 7.90 0.71 -4.22
N GLU A 31 7.78 -0.47 -3.62
CA GLU A 31 7.92 -1.74 -4.32
C GLU A 31 6.54 -2.25 -4.69
N GLU A 32 6.34 -2.53 -5.96
CA GLU A 32 5.09 -3.10 -6.44
C GLU A 32 5.23 -4.61 -6.56
N ILE A 33 4.31 -5.34 -5.94
CA ILE A 33 4.29 -6.80 -5.94
C ILE A 33 3.02 -7.25 -6.63
N SER A 34 3.16 -7.75 -7.85
CA SER A 34 2.00 -8.28 -8.58
C SER A 34 1.59 -9.63 -8.00
N VAL A 35 0.30 -9.79 -7.74
CA VAL A 35 -0.26 -11.08 -7.31
C VAL A 35 -1.16 -11.67 -8.40
N ALA A 36 -1.14 -11.08 -9.60
CA ALA A 36 -1.82 -11.66 -10.77
C ALA A 36 -1.19 -13.01 -11.07
N TRP A 37 -2.03 -14.04 -11.20
CA TRP A 37 -1.59 -15.40 -11.52
C TRP A 37 -0.64 -15.98 -10.46
N ASP A 38 -0.68 -15.45 -9.23
CA ASP A 38 0.20 -15.88 -8.14
C ASP A 38 -0.62 -16.17 -6.89
N PRO A 39 -1.25 -17.36 -6.81
CA PRO A 39 -2.08 -17.69 -5.65
C PRO A 39 -1.32 -17.71 -4.33
N LEU A 40 -0.06 -18.13 -4.34
CA LEU A 40 0.75 -18.15 -3.13
C LEU A 40 1.08 -16.74 -2.67
N GLY A 41 1.41 -15.86 -3.61
CA GLY A 41 1.66 -14.44 -3.29
C GLY A 41 0.42 -13.77 -2.73
N ARG A 42 -0.74 -14.09 -3.31
CA ARG A 42 -2.01 -13.54 -2.82
C ARG A 42 -2.33 -14.05 -1.42
N ARG A 43 -2.03 -15.31 -1.14
CA ARG A 43 -2.22 -15.85 0.21
C ARG A 43 -1.30 -15.14 1.21
N ARG A 44 -0.03 -14.92 0.86
CA ARG A 44 0.89 -14.18 1.73
C ARG A 44 0.41 -12.76 2.00
N MET A 45 -0.10 -12.10 0.96
CA MET A 45 -0.70 -10.78 1.09
C MET A 45 -1.86 -10.82 2.09
N SER A 46 -2.77 -11.77 1.92
CA SER A 46 -3.94 -11.89 2.79
C SER A 46 -3.54 -12.14 4.24
N GLU A 47 -2.54 -12.98 4.45
CA GLU A 47 -2.05 -13.25 5.82
C GLU A 47 -1.48 -11.99 6.46
N ARG A 48 -0.75 -11.18 5.70
CA ARG A 48 -0.23 -9.90 6.17
C ARG A 48 -1.34 -8.86 6.37
N ALA A 49 -2.41 -8.97 5.61
CA ALA A 49 -3.50 -7.99 5.55
C ALA A 49 -4.68 -8.38 6.45
N ASP A 50 -4.43 -9.19 7.45
CA ASP A 50 -5.45 -9.57 8.44
C ASP A 50 -6.66 -10.23 7.78
N GLY A 51 -6.40 -11.07 6.77
CA GLY A 51 -7.41 -11.83 6.06
C GLY A 51 -7.99 -11.15 4.82
N ARG A 52 -7.62 -9.91 4.56
CA ARG A 52 -8.11 -9.21 3.36
C ARG A 52 -7.39 -9.72 2.12
N SER A 53 -8.15 -10.12 1.10
CA SER A 53 -7.58 -10.67 -0.13
C SER A 53 -7.79 -9.77 -1.35
N THR A 54 -8.33 -8.58 -1.15
CA THR A 54 -8.52 -7.61 -2.24
C THR A 54 -7.23 -6.86 -2.55
N VAL A 55 -7.12 -6.31 -3.74
CA VAL A 55 -6.02 -5.45 -4.13
C VAL A 55 -6.55 -4.03 -4.40
N PRO A 56 -5.76 -3.00 -4.17
CA PRO A 56 -4.40 -3.06 -3.63
C PRO A 56 -4.37 -3.33 -2.13
N GLN A 57 -3.24 -3.84 -1.64
CA GLN A 57 -2.95 -3.87 -0.21
C GLN A 57 -1.60 -3.20 -0.02
N ILE A 58 -1.54 -2.24 0.89
CA ILE A 58 -0.40 -1.36 1.06
C ILE A 58 0.20 -1.52 2.45
N PHE A 59 1.52 -1.61 2.51
CA PHE A 59 2.27 -1.75 3.76
C PHE A 59 3.34 -0.67 3.79
N ILE A 60 3.43 0.04 4.90
CA ILE A 60 4.47 1.05 5.13
C ILE A 60 5.23 0.62 6.39
N ASP A 61 6.52 0.33 6.24
CA ASP A 61 7.38 -0.21 7.31
C ASP A 61 6.73 -1.42 7.99
N ASP A 62 6.23 -2.36 7.17
CA ASP A 62 5.54 -3.57 7.58
C ASP A 62 4.21 -3.35 8.29
N ARG A 63 3.74 -2.11 8.38
CA ARG A 63 2.42 -1.83 8.94
C ARG A 63 1.37 -1.91 7.85
N HIS A 64 0.33 -2.67 8.09
CA HIS A 64 -0.77 -2.79 7.14
C HIS A 64 -1.58 -1.50 7.12
N ILE A 65 -1.54 -0.82 5.99
CA ILE A 65 -2.32 0.40 5.78
C ILE A 65 -3.72 0.03 5.29
N GLY A 66 -3.80 -0.93 4.39
CA GLY A 66 -5.05 -1.35 3.79
C GLY A 66 -5.08 -1.14 2.30
N GLY A 67 -6.25 -0.88 1.76
CA GLY A 67 -6.45 -0.66 0.33
C GLY A 67 -6.36 0.81 -0.06
N CYS A 68 -6.81 1.08 -1.28
CA CYS A 68 -6.82 2.44 -1.82
C CYS A 68 -7.64 3.39 -0.95
N ASP A 69 -8.81 2.95 -0.50
CA ASP A 69 -9.68 3.79 0.35
C ASP A 69 -8.98 4.17 1.65
N ASP A 70 -8.27 3.22 2.25
CA ASP A 70 -7.55 3.46 3.50
C ASP A 70 -6.42 4.45 3.29
N LEU A 71 -5.71 4.35 2.16
CA LEU A 71 -4.63 5.27 1.83
C LEU A 71 -5.15 6.69 1.65
N TYR A 72 -6.24 6.85 0.91
CA TYR A 72 -6.85 8.16 0.71
C TYR A 72 -7.46 8.73 1.99
N ALA A 73 -7.95 7.88 2.87
CA ALA A 73 -8.43 8.31 4.18
C ALA A 73 -7.30 8.92 5.02
N LEU A 74 -6.11 8.30 4.99
CA LEU A 74 -4.94 8.86 5.67
C LEU A 74 -4.54 10.21 5.07
N GLU A 75 -4.61 10.32 3.75
CA GLU A 75 -4.31 11.58 3.07
C GLU A 75 -5.30 12.67 3.49
N SER A 76 -6.58 12.37 3.51
CA SER A 76 -7.63 13.30 3.94
C SER A 76 -7.43 13.79 5.36
N LYS A 77 -6.93 12.93 6.23
CA LYS A 77 -6.71 13.28 7.64
C LYS A 77 -5.36 13.97 7.87
N GLY A 78 -4.56 14.15 6.82
CA GLY A 78 -3.25 14.75 6.94
C GLY A 78 -2.23 13.85 7.62
N LYS A 79 -2.47 12.55 7.67
CA LYS A 79 -1.58 11.59 8.36
C LYS A 79 -0.63 10.86 7.44
N LEU A 80 -0.90 10.87 6.13
CA LEU A 80 -0.08 10.12 5.18
C LEU A 80 1.33 10.70 5.09
N ASP A 81 1.46 12.02 5.04
CA ASP A 81 2.77 12.65 4.92
C ASP A 81 3.71 12.27 6.06
N ALA A 82 3.19 12.19 7.28
CA ALA A 82 4.00 11.79 8.43
C ALA A 82 4.51 10.37 8.29
N LEU A 83 3.68 9.45 7.80
CA LEU A 83 4.09 8.07 7.56
C LEU A 83 5.15 7.99 6.47
N LEU A 84 4.98 8.76 5.41
CA LEU A 84 5.91 8.77 4.27
C LEU A 84 7.23 9.43 4.62
N ALA A 85 7.25 10.29 5.62
CA ALA A 85 8.46 10.94 6.09
C ALA A 85 9.28 10.04 7.04
N GLY A 86 8.85 8.82 7.28
CA GLY A 86 9.52 7.93 8.21
C GLY A 86 9.18 8.21 9.66
N GLY A 87 8.17 9.03 9.91
CA GLY A 87 7.72 9.38 11.23
C GLY A 87 6.64 8.47 11.78
N ALA A 88 6.62 7.24 11.35
CA ALA A 88 5.55 6.30 11.69
C ALA A 88 5.45 6.04 13.20
N ALA A 89 6.52 6.25 13.91
CA ALA A 89 6.54 6.06 15.35
C ALA A 89 5.84 7.20 16.11
N ALA A 90 5.63 8.29 15.44
CA ALA A 90 5.03 9.46 16.07
C ALA A 90 3.54 9.25 16.32
#